data_62b905401f93270d96058bddf28fd575
#
_entry.id   62b905401f93270d96058bddf28fd575
#
_cell.length_a   1.000
_cell.length_b   1.000
_cell.length_c   1.000
_cell.angle_alpha   90.00
_cell.angle_beta   90.00
_cell.angle_gamma   90.00
#
_symmetry.space_group_name_H-M   'P 1'
#
loop_
_entity.id
_entity.type
_entity.pdbx_description
1 polymer ?
#
loop_
_entity_poly.entity_id
_entity_poly.type
_entity_poly.pdbx_seq_one_letter_code
_entity_poly.pdbx_strand_id
1 'polypeptide(L)'
;MQKVLGLGAIGGKDSMSGTFENLHVPPTLVSFAIAPGKASEAVSQEWKESGSTLVLFGQPKDANDMPDMDIFKAHADFLYREVQAGHVRSMKAVGHGGLAVAAAEAAFGNRIGAVFNEAIPKSRYFGNFYGAILAETDEASAQEWAKQPCVRIIGVTGGEDMKLFGETVSLDELLKAYEAPLNDIFPIQAESSTREIPGIPYFTPATRSFARVQAARPKVFIPVVPGNNCEVDSARAFERAGADTDIF
;
A
#
# COMPACT_ATOMS: atom_id res chain seq x y z
N MET A 1 0.10 10.36 15.76
CA MET A 1 0.97 9.56 14.89
C MET A 1 2.13 10.38 14.33
N GLN A 2 1.94 11.30 13.38
CA GLN A 2 3.03 12.07 12.73
C GLN A 2 3.98 12.76 13.72
N LYS A 3 3.46 13.45 14.73
CA LYS A 3 4.26 14.14 15.75
C LYS A 3 5.17 13.19 16.53
N VAL A 4 4.67 12.00 16.90
CA VAL A 4 5.46 10.98 17.65
C VAL A 4 6.50 10.33 16.75
N LEU A 5 6.16 10.07 15.48
CA LEU A 5 7.08 9.46 14.52
C LEU A 5 8.09 10.47 13.93
N GLY A 6 7.93 11.76 14.21
CA GLY A 6 8.79 12.81 13.65
C GLY A 6 8.62 13.00 12.13
N LEU A 7 7.48 12.59 11.58
CA LEU A 7 7.18 12.66 10.15
C LEU A 7 6.39 13.92 9.83
N GLY A 8 6.90 14.73 8.91
CA GLY A 8 6.15 15.84 8.33
C GLY A 8 5.13 15.37 7.32
N ALA A 9 3.87 15.82 7.43
CA ALA A 9 2.93 15.66 6.34
C ALA A 9 3.30 16.62 5.21
N ILE A 10 3.33 16.13 3.99
CA ILE A 10 3.53 16.95 2.79
C ILE A 10 2.22 17.48 2.23
N GLY A 11 1.11 16.92 2.64
CA GLY A 11 -0.22 17.27 2.21
C GLY A 11 -1.26 16.40 2.89
N GLY A 12 -2.51 16.68 2.58
CA GLY A 12 -3.66 15.94 3.03
C GLY A 12 -4.80 16.13 2.04
N LYS A 13 -5.82 15.32 2.18
CA LYS A 13 -7.06 15.47 1.45
C LYS A 13 -8.22 15.30 2.42
N ASP A 14 -9.09 16.28 2.46
CA ASP A 14 -10.35 16.15 3.13
C ASP A 14 -11.32 15.42 2.21
N SER A 15 -11.87 14.30 2.69
CA SER A 15 -13.02 13.71 2.06
C SER A 15 -14.25 14.48 2.52
N MET A 16 -15.09 14.87 1.60
CA MET A 16 -16.36 15.48 1.93
C MET A 16 -17.25 14.44 2.62
N SER A 17 -17.65 14.70 3.85
CA SER A 17 -18.72 13.98 4.50
C SER A 17 -20.06 14.51 3.99
N GLY A 18 -20.98 13.63 3.68
CA GLY A 18 -22.30 14.03 3.21
C GLY A 18 -23.19 12.85 2.94
N THR A 19 -24.45 13.15 2.66
CA THR A 19 -25.44 12.14 2.28
C THR A 19 -26.03 12.54 0.94
N PHE A 20 -26.05 11.62 0.01
CA PHE A 20 -26.78 11.72 -1.24
C PHE A 20 -27.66 10.49 -1.38
N GLU A 21 -28.98 10.68 -1.30
CA GLU A 21 -29.97 9.60 -1.24
C GLU A 21 -29.62 8.58 -0.14
N ASN A 22 -29.26 7.35 -0.52
CA ASN A 22 -28.88 6.26 0.39
C ASN A 22 -27.36 6.14 0.58
N LEU A 23 -26.56 7.01 -0.02
CA LEU A 23 -25.11 7.01 0.11
C LEU A 23 -24.69 7.92 1.25
N HIS A 24 -24.02 7.33 2.24
CA HIS A 24 -23.47 8.05 3.37
C HIS A 24 -21.94 8.05 3.27
N VAL A 25 -21.35 9.22 3.08
CA VAL A 25 -19.90 9.38 3.06
C VAL A 25 -19.43 9.71 4.48
N PRO A 26 -18.67 8.80 5.14
CA PRO A 26 -18.16 9.08 6.48
C PRO A 26 -17.08 10.17 6.43
N PRO A 27 -16.94 10.98 7.48
CA PRO A 27 -15.84 11.93 7.58
C PRO A 27 -14.50 11.16 7.56
N THR A 28 -13.64 11.52 6.63
CA THR A 28 -12.37 10.82 6.42
C THR A 28 -11.24 11.85 6.35
N LEU A 29 -10.21 11.67 7.18
CA LEU A 29 -8.99 12.47 7.13
C LEU A 29 -7.87 11.62 6.51
N VAL A 30 -7.30 12.11 5.42
CA VAL A 30 -6.17 11.47 4.74
C VAL A 30 -4.93 12.34 4.90
N SER A 31 -3.82 11.73 5.28
CA SER A 31 -2.55 12.40 5.44
C SER A 31 -1.46 11.69 4.65
N PHE A 32 -0.65 12.46 3.94
CA PHE A 32 0.44 11.96 3.12
C PHE A 32 1.79 12.33 3.72
N ALA A 33 2.69 11.35 3.76
CA ALA A 33 4.09 11.55 4.09
C ALA A 33 4.96 10.91 3.01
N ILE A 34 6.12 11.50 2.74
CA ILE A 34 7.08 10.98 1.75
C ILE A 34 8.40 10.71 2.46
N ALA A 35 8.99 9.55 2.17
CA ALA A 35 10.34 9.22 2.52
C ALA A 35 11.08 8.72 1.27
N PRO A 36 12.26 9.26 0.92
CA PRO A 36 13.07 8.71 -0.16
C PRO A 36 13.69 7.37 0.27
N GLY A 37 13.80 6.44 -0.68
CA GLY A 37 14.41 5.14 -0.47
C GLY A 37 15.07 4.63 -1.75
N LYS A 38 15.82 3.55 -1.67
CA LYS A 38 16.38 2.87 -2.82
C LYS A 38 15.44 1.78 -3.29
N ALA A 39 15.16 1.73 -4.58
CA ALA A 39 14.28 0.71 -5.18
C ALA A 39 14.79 -0.72 -4.92
N SER A 40 16.13 -0.91 -4.82
CA SER A 40 16.74 -2.19 -4.52
C SER A 40 16.51 -2.69 -3.09
N GLU A 41 16.07 -1.82 -2.18
CA GLU A 41 15.75 -2.14 -0.78
C GLU A 41 14.24 -2.32 -0.58
N ALA A 42 13.45 -2.18 -1.64
CA ALA A 42 12.00 -2.35 -1.55
C ALA A 42 11.62 -3.81 -1.30
N VAL A 43 10.78 -4.03 -0.31
CA VAL A 43 10.21 -5.33 0.05
C VAL A 43 8.73 -5.31 -0.26
N SER A 44 8.27 -6.27 -1.05
CA SER A 44 6.85 -6.41 -1.41
C SER A 44 6.10 -7.29 -0.40
N GLN A 45 4.78 -7.31 -0.53
CA GLN A 45 3.92 -7.95 0.48
C GLN A 45 3.71 -9.45 0.27
N GLU A 46 3.83 -9.95 -0.97
CA GLU A 46 3.56 -11.35 -1.28
C GLU A 46 4.65 -12.27 -0.72
N TRP A 47 4.26 -13.42 -0.17
CA TRP A 47 5.20 -14.42 0.32
C TRP A 47 6.09 -14.96 -0.80
N LYS A 48 7.37 -15.19 -0.47
CA LYS A 48 8.41 -15.50 -1.46
C LYS A 48 8.72 -16.98 -1.54
N GLU A 49 8.71 -17.70 -0.42
CA GLU A 49 9.17 -19.09 -0.36
C GLU A 49 8.27 -19.93 0.53
N SER A 50 8.09 -21.20 0.16
CA SER A 50 7.50 -22.21 1.03
C SER A 50 8.50 -22.62 2.11
N GLY A 51 8.05 -22.80 3.34
CA GLY A 51 8.89 -23.13 4.48
C GLY A 51 9.45 -21.93 5.21
N SER A 52 9.10 -20.71 4.82
CA SER A 52 9.44 -19.50 5.55
C SER A 52 8.64 -19.38 6.84
N THR A 53 9.24 -18.76 7.85
CA THR A 53 8.57 -18.47 9.12
C THR A 53 7.81 -17.16 9.06
N LEU A 54 6.57 -17.18 9.54
CA LEU A 54 5.70 -16.01 9.64
C LEU A 54 5.75 -15.41 11.03
N VAL A 55 6.07 -14.12 11.09
CA VAL A 55 6.22 -13.37 12.34
C VAL A 55 5.25 -12.20 12.35
N LEU A 56 4.48 -12.06 13.42
CA LEU A 56 3.62 -10.92 13.67
C LEU A 56 4.30 -9.96 14.64
N PHE A 57 4.54 -8.75 14.21
CA PHE A 57 4.86 -7.60 15.03
C PHE A 57 3.53 -6.99 15.49
N GLY A 58 3.11 -7.40 16.69
CA GLY A 58 1.83 -7.01 17.25
C GLY A 58 1.84 -5.59 17.76
N GLN A 59 0.66 -4.98 17.78
CA GLN A 59 0.49 -3.61 18.23
C GLN A 59 -0.43 -3.58 19.46
N PRO A 60 0.10 -3.30 20.67
CA PRO A 60 -0.74 -3.04 21.83
C PRO A 60 -1.61 -1.79 21.60
N LYS A 61 -2.76 -1.78 22.24
CA LYS A 61 -3.71 -0.68 22.18
C LYS A 61 -4.10 -0.24 23.58
N ASP A 62 -4.36 1.04 23.71
CA ASP A 62 -4.91 1.62 24.94
C ASP A 62 -6.43 1.37 25.06
N ALA A 63 -7.03 1.90 26.12
CA ALA A 63 -8.46 1.78 26.38
C ALA A 63 -9.36 2.48 25.34
N ASN A 64 -8.78 3.37 24.53
CA ASN A 64 -9.45 4.08 23.43
C ASN A 64 -9.16 3.43 22.07
N ASP A 65 -8.65 2.21 22.04
CA ASP A 65 -8.26 1.45 20.84
C ASP A 65 -7.12 2.12 20.02
N MET A 66 -6.37 3.04 20.65
CA MET A 66 -5.23 3.71 20.03
C MET A 66 -3.98 2.84 20.14
N PRO A 67 -3.23 2.67 19.03
CA PRO A 67 -1.99 1.91 19.05
C PRO A 67 -0.91 2.61 19.87
N ASP A 68 -0.07 1.82 20.54
CA ASP A 68 1.12 2.29 21.26
C ASP A 68 2.16 2.78 20.22
N MET A 69 2.34 4.09 20.12
CA MET A 69 3.22 4.70 19.13
C MET A 69 4.70 4.46 19.40
N ASP A 70 5.11 4.22 20.64
CA ASP A 70 6.51 3.94 20.98
C ASP A 70 6.88 2.53 20.54
N ILE A 71 6.01 1.56 20.80
CA ILE A 71 6.16 0.18 20.29
C ILE A 71 6.11 0.17 18.75
N PHE A 72 5.18 0.91 18.14
CA PHE A 72 5.10 1.02 16.68
C PHE A 72 6.42 1.54 16.09
N LYS A 73 6.94 2.63 16.65
CA LYS A 73 8.21 3.21 16.21
C LYS A 73 9.37 2.25 16.38
N ALA A 74 9.45 1.58 17.52
CA ALA A 74 10.51 0.59 17.80
C ALA A 74 10.49 -0.56 16.78
N HIS A 75 9.29 -1.08 16.46
CA HIS A 75 9.13 -2.12 15.45
C HIS A 75 9.50 -1.61 14.04
N ALA A 76 9.08 -0.42 13.68
CA ALA A 76 9.42 0.17 12.37
C ALA A 76 10.94 0.36 12.22
N ASP A 77 11.61 0.92 13.23
CA ASP A 77 13.06 1.11 13.26
C ASP A 77 13.82 -0.22 13.23
N PHE A 78 13.29 -1.26 13.91
CA PHE A 78 13.85 -2.60 13.89
C PHE A 78 13.70 -3.24 12.50
N LEU A 79 12.50 -3.29 11.95
CA LEU A 79 12.23 -3.87 10.64
C LEU A 79 12.99 -3.17 9.52
N TYR A 80 13.15 -1.86 9.61
CA TYR A 80 13.97 -1.13 8.63
C TYR A 80 15.42 -1.64 8.58
N ARG A 81 16.03 -1.88 9.75
CA ARG A 81 17.38 -2.47 9.82
C ARG A 81 17.42 -3.91 9.30
N GLU A 82 16.39 -4.71 9.59
CA GLU A 82 16.29 -6.08 9.12
C GLU A 82 16.09 -6.17 7.60
N VAL A 83 15.36 -5.21 7.01
CA VAL A 83 15.26 -5.06 5.55
C VAL A 83 16.62 -4.75 4.93
N GLN A 84 17.37 -3.81 5.53
CA GLN A 84 18.71 -3.46 5.04
C GLN A 84 19.71 -4.61 5.19
N ALA A 85 19.54 -5.45 6.20
CA ALA A 85 20.34 -6.66 6.40
C ALA A 85 19.94 -7.82 5.48
N GLY A 86 18.83 -7.71 4.74
CA GLY A 86 18.33 -8.75 3.85
C GLY A 86 17.60 -9.90 4.54
N HIS A 87 17.20 -9.72 5.81
CA HIS A 87 16.52 -10.78 6.58
C HIS A 87 15.01 -10.80 6.35
N VAL A 88 14.42 -9.74 5.80
CA VAL A 88 12.99 -9.67 5.50
C VAL A 88 12.74 -10.11 4.07
N ARG A 89 11.99 -11.21 3.88
CA ARG A 89 11.58 -11.71 2.57
C ARG A 89 10.38 -10.97 2.02
N SER A 90 9.35 -10.84 2.85
CA SER A 90 8.16 -10.06 2.55
C SER A 90 7.60 -9.43 3.83
N MET A 91 6.85 -8.34 3.71
CA MET A 91 6.09 -7.80 4.84
C MET A 91 4.82 -7.06 4.39
N LYS A 92 3.80 -7.17 5.24
CA LYS A 92 2.48 -6.63 5.03
C LYS A 92 1.98 -5.89 6.26
N ALA A 93 1.56 -4.65 6.10
CA ALA A 93 0.83 -3.96 7.17
C ALA A 93 -0.55 -4.61 7.37
N VAL A 94 -0.91 -4.85 8.62
CA VAL A 94 -2.23 -5.39 8.96
C VAL A 94 -3.22 -4.25 9.04
N GLY A 95 -4.16 -4.24 8.09
CA GLY A 95 -5.17 -3.20 7.93
C GLY A 95 -6.58 -3.69 8.25
N HIS A 96 -7.53 -3.20 7.45
CA HIS A 96 -8.92 -3.59 7.52
C HIS A 96 -9.09 -5.09 7.27
N GLY A 97 -9.98 -5.73 8.03
CA GLY A 97 -10.17 -7.19 7.99
C GLY A 97 -9.15 -7.99 8.82
N GLY A 98 -8.17 -7.31 9.42
CA GLY A 98 -7.25 -7.91 10.38
C GLY A 98 -6.17 -8.81 9.77
N LEU A 99 -5.58 -9.64 10.62
CA LEU A 99 -4.49 -10.53 10.24
C LEU A 99 -4.90 -11.57 9.18
N ALA A 100 -6.14 -12.04 9.22
CA ALA A 100 -6.64 -13.02 8.27
C ALA A 100 -6.64 -12.48 6.84
N VAL A 101 -7.11 -11.25 6.64
CA VAL A 101 -7.10 -10.59 5.33
C VAL A 101 -5.66 -10.27 4.89
N ALA A 102 -4.83 -9.72 5.80
CA ALA A 102 -3.43 -9.44 5.47
C ALA A 102 -2.66 -10.70 5.04
N ALA A 103 -2.91 -11.83 5.69
CA ALA A 103 -2.30 -13.11 5.34
C ALA A 103 -2.82 -13.62 3.98
N ALA A 104 -4.12 -13.52 3.72
CA ALA A 104 -4.70 -13.91 2.44
C ALA A 104 -4.12 -13.09 1.27
N GLU A 105 -4.06 -11.75 1.42
CA GLU A 105 -3.47 -10.85 0.42
C GLU A 105 -1.98 -11.16 0.17
N ALA A 106 -1.22 -11.52 1.21
CA ALA A 106 0.17 -11.92 1.06
C ALA A 106 0.32 -13.28 0.35
N ALA A 107 -0.64 -14.18 0.52
CA ALA A 107 -0.66 -15.49 -0.12
C ALA A 107 -1.00 -15.43 -1.62
N PHE A 108 -1.84 -14.48 -2.05
CA PHE A 108 -2.38 -14.43 -3.42
C PHE A 108 -1.31 -14.22 -4.48
N GLY A 109 -0.29 -13.39 -4.23
CA GLY A 109 0.67 -12.96 -5.25
C GLY A 109 1.47 -14.11 -5.86
N ASN A 110 2.06 -14.96 -5.04
CA ASN A 110 2.85 -16.12 -5.48
C ASN A 110 2.14 -17.45 -5.25
N ARG A 111 0.87 -17.43 -4.87
CA ARG A 111 0.06 -18.64 -4.64
C ARG A 111 0.69 -19.58 -3.59
N ILE A 112 1.25 -19.01 -2.55
CA ILE A 112 1.84 -19.74 -1.43
C ILE A 112 0.89 -19.69 -0.26
N GLY A 113 0.42 -20.83 0.24
CA GLY A 113 -0.42 -20.93 1.41
C GLY A 113 0.37 -20.83 2.72
N ALA A 114 -0.30 -21.07 3.83
CA ALA A 114 0.34 -21.11 5.14
C ALA A 114 -0.38 -22.00 6.14
N VAL A 115 0.38 -22.47 7.12
CA VAL A 115 -0.14 -23.16 8.30
C VAL A 115 0.12 -22.26 9.51
N PHE A 116 -0.94 -21.80 10.14
CA PHE A 116 -0.87 -20.97 11.34
C PHE A 116 -0.90 -21.82 12.61
N ASN A 117 -0.15 -21.37 13.61
CA ASN A 117 -0.21 -21.93 14.95
C ASN A 117 -1.26 -21.18 15.79
N GLU A 118 -1.49 -21.64 17.04
CA GLU A 118 -2.46 -21.06 17.96
C GLU A 118 -1.85 -20.01 18.90
N ALA A 119 -0.72 -19.41 18.52
CA ALA A 119 -0.05 -18.39 19.35
C ALA A 119 -0.91 -17.12 19.55
N ILE A 120 -1.90 -16.94 18.68
CA ILE A 120 -2.84 -15.81 18.70
C ILE A 120 -4.27 -16.36 18.76
N PRO A 121 -5.13 -15.86 19.66
CA PRO A 121 -6.52 -16.28 19.73
C PRO A 121 -7.29 -16.04 18.43
N LYS A 122 -8.21 -16.93 18.07
CA LYS A 122 -9.04 -16.84 16.85
C LYS A 122 -9.71 -15.46 16.68
N SER A 123 -10.22 -14.89 17.78
CA SER A 123 -10.87 -13.57 17.77
C SER A 123 -9.95 -12.43 17.34
N ARG A 124 -8.64 -12.59 17.44
CA ARG A 124 -7.66 -11.57 17.04
C ARG A 124 -7.37 -11.58 15.54
N TYR A 125 -7.62 -12.69 14.83
CA TYR A 125 -7.36 -12.76 13.39
C TYR A 125 -8.26 -11.85 12.56
N PHE A 126 -9.48 -11.57 13.03
CA PHE A 126 -10.48 -10.77 12.32
C PHE A 126 -10.68 -9.38 12.93
N GLY A 127 -9.93 -9.05 13.97
CA GLY A 127 -10.00 -7.76 14.64
C GLY A 127 -9.11 -6.70 13.97
N ASN A 128 -9.33 -5.45 14.34
CA ASN A 128 -8.49 -4.34 13.90
C ASN A 128 -7.12 -4.38 14.61
N PHE A 129 -6.07 -4.51 13.83
CA PHE A 129 -4.68 -4.56 14.29
C PHE A 129 -3.84 -3.43 13.69
N TYR A 130 -4.39 -2.25 13.61
CA TYR A 130 -3.71 -1.10 13.04
C TYR A 130 -2.31 -0.89 13.65
N GLY A 131 -1.31 -0.75 12.79
CA GLY A 131 0.09 -0.65 13.19
C GLY A 131 0.82 -1.98 13.37
N ALA A 132 0.12 -3.12 13.33
CA ALA A 132 0.77 -4.42 13.29
C ALA A 132 1.32 -4.72 11.89
N ILE A 133 2.39 -5.52 11.85
CA ILE A 133 3.05 -5.93 10.61
C ILE A 133 3.22 -7.45 10.62
N LEU A 134 2.80 -8.09 9.54
CA LEU A 134 3.07 -9.48 9.23
C LEU A 134 4.33 -9.55 8.37
N ALA A 135 5.33 -10.29 8.78
CA ALA A 135 6.59 -10.45 8.08
C ALA A 135 6.93 -11.91 7.81
N GLU A 136 7.60 -12.16 6.70
CA GLU A 136 8.15 -13.44 6.30
C GLU A 136 9.67 -13.40 6.41
N THR A 137 10.26 -14.44 7.03
CA THR A 137 11.71 -14.56 7.21
C THR A 137 12.13 -16.02 7.34
N ASP A 138 13.42 -16.29 7.52
CA ASP A 138 13.93 -17.60 7.91
C ASP A 138 13.70 -17.89 9.40
N GLU A 139 13.86 -19.15 9.81
CA GLU A 139 13.61 -19.58 11.18
C GLU A 139 14.57 -18.92 12.19
N ALA A 140 15.85 -18.77 11.84
CA ALA A 140 16.85 -18.20 12.75
C ALA A 140 16.55 -16.73 13.05
N SER A 141 16.26 -15.95 12.03
CA SER A 141 15.83 -14.56 12.15
C SER A 141 14.52 -14.44 12.93
N ALA A 142 13.55 -15.31 12.68
CA ALA A 142 12.27 -15.32 13.39
C ALA A 142 12.45 -15.55 14.89
N GLN A 143 13.33 -16.46 15.31
CA GLN A 143 13.63 -16.72 16.73
C GLN A 143 14.29 -15.51 17.39
N GLU A 144 15.14 -14.78 16.67
CA GLU A 144 15.73 -13.54 17.18
C GLU A 144 14.70 -12.43 17.29
N TRP A 145 13.84 -12.28 16.29
CA TRP A 145 12.79 -11.26 16.28
C TRP A 145 11.76 -11.47 17.38
N ALA A 146 11.44 -12.74 17.69
CA ALA A 146 10.49 -13.08 18.74
C ALA A 146 10.92 -12.64 20.16
N LYS A 147 12.18 -12.22 20.35
CA LYS A 147 12.65 -11.60 21.59
C LYS A 147 12.20 -10.16 21.77
N GLN A 148 11.74 -9.50 20.69
CA GLN A 148 11.21 -8.14 20.75
C GLN A 148 9.85 -8.11 21.46
N PRO A 149 9.49 -7.02 22.15
CA PRO A 149 8.19 -6.88 22.77
C PRO A 149 7.05 -7.04 21.74
N CYS A 150 6.00 -7.76 22.12
CA CYS A 150 4.80 -7.95 21.30
C CYS A 150 5.02 -8.66 19.95
N VAL A 151 6.17 -9.30 19.73
CA VAL A 151 6.46 -10.09 18.54
C VAL A 151 6.17 -11.56 18.77
N ARG A 152 5.55 -12.23 17.79
CA ARG A 152 5.14 -13.65 17.86
C ARG A 152 5.42 -14.36 16.54
N ILE A 153 5.97 -15.56 16.61
CA ILE A 153 5.96 -16.51 15.49
C ILE A 153 4.56 -17.09 15.40
N ILE A 154 3.91 -16.98 14.25
CA ILE A 154 2.49 -17.32 14.09
C ILE A 154 2.24 -18.43 13.09
N GLY A 155 3.23 -18.87 12.34
CA GLY A 155 3.05 -19.94 11.35
C GLY A 155 4.23 -20.11 10.42
N VAL A 156 4.00 -20.91 9.41
CA VAL A 156 4.97 -21.22 8.36
C VAL A 156 4.26 -21.19 7.00
N THR A 157 4.89 -20.62 5.99
CA THR A 157 4.40 -20.61 4.61
C THR A 157 4.49 -21.97 3.96
N GLY A 158 3.58 -22.31 3.08
CA GLY A 158 3.65 -23.51 2.26
C GLY A 158 2.29 -24.06 1.83
N GLY A 159 2.33 -24.88 0.78
CA GLY A 159 1.12 -25.43 0.16
C GLY A 159 0.30 -24.40 -0.60
N GLU A 160 -0.91 -24.77 -0.95
CA GLU A 160 -1.86 -23.94 -1.74
C GLU A 160 -3.11 -23.60 -0.92
N ASP A 161 -3.07 -23.86 0.39
CA ASP A 161 -4.18 -23.64 1.31
C ASP A 161 -3.77 -22.78 2.50
N MET A 162 -4.73 -22.10 3.07
CA MET A 162 -4.61 -21.46 4.38
C MET A 162 -5.15 -22.41 5.45
N LYS A 163 -4.31 -22.81 6.40
CA LYS A 163 -4.69 -23.68 7.51
C LYS A 163 -4.66 -22.92 8.83
N LEU A 164 -5.81 -22.81 9.46
CA LEU A 164 -6.01 -21.99 10.65
C LEU A 164 -7.04 -22.64 11.59
N PHE A 165 -6.70 -22.89 12.85
CA PHE A 165 -7.57 -23.49 13.88
C PHE A 165 -8.27 -24.79 13.44
N GLY A 166 -7.52 -25.68 12.76
CA GLY A 166 -8.05 -26.95 12.27
C GLY A 166 -8.88 -26.88 11.00
N GLU A 167 -9.15 -25.66 10.52
CA GLU A 167 -9.86 -25.45 9.25
C GLU A 167 -8.86 -25.26 8.12
N THR A 168 -9.26 -25.65 6.92
CA THR A 168 -8.47 -25.48 5.69
C THR A 168 -9.35 -24.81 4.65
N VAL A 169 -8.82 -23.73 4.06
CA VAL A 169 -9.49 -22.98 2.99
C VAL A 169 -8.52 -22.83 1.83
N SER A 170 -8.94 -23.14 0.62
CA SER A 170 -8.09 -22.99 -0.57
C SER A 170 -7.85 -21.52 -0.90
N LEU A 171 -6.69 -21.24 -1.49
CA LEU A 171 -6.40 -19.88 -1.97
C LEU A 171 -7.35 -19.44 -3.07
N ASP A 172 -7.90 -20.38 -3.86
CA ASP A 172 -8.89 -20.07 -4.90
C ASP A 172 -10.21 -19.58 -4.32
N GLU A 173 -10.70 -20.24 -3.26
CA GLU A 173 -11.91 -19.81 -2.55
C GLU A 173 -11.71 -18.43 -1.90
N LEU A 174 -10.56 -18.21 -1.25
CA LEU A 174 -10.24 -16.94 -0.62
C LEU A 174 -10.14 -15.82 -1.66
N LEU A 175 -9.45 -16.05 -2.77
CA LEU A 175 -9.29 -15.06 -3.83
C LEU A 175 -10.66 -14.73 -4.46
N LYS A 176 -11.47 -15.73 -4.79
CA LYS A 176 -12.82 -15.52 -5.32
C LYS A 176 -13.67 -14.69 -4.37
N ALA A 177 -13.62 -14.97 -3.07
CA ALA A 177 -14.37 -14.20 -2.06
C ALA A 177 -13.83 -12.75 -1.94
N TYR A 178 -12.53 -12.55 -2.07
CA TYR A 178 -11.88 -11.24 -2.01
C TYR A 178 -12.25 -10.36 -3.21
N GLU A 179 -12.32 -10.94 -4.40
CA GLU A 179 -12.61 -10.24 -5.65
C GLU A 179 -14.12 -9.98 -5.88
N ALA A 180 -14.98 -10.81 -5.32
CA ALA A 180 -16.42 -10.78 -5.57
C ALA A 180 -17.14 -9.45 -5.25
N PRO A 181 -16.82 -8.70 -4.15
CA PRO A 181 -17.66 -7.58 -3.72
C PRO A 181 -17.81 -6.44 -4.73
N LEU A 182 -16.83 -6.23 -5.60
CA LEU A 182 -16.84 -5.15 -6.59
C LEU A 182 -16.85 -5.66 -8.03
N ASN A 183 -16.89 -6.96 -8.26
CA ASN A 183 -16.72 -7.54 -9.59
C ASN A 183 -17.82 -7.11 -10.58
N ASP A 184 -19.03 -6.86 -10.11
CA ASP A 184 -20.15 -6.41 -10.96
C ASP A 184 -20.00 -4.95 -11.43
N ILE A 185 -19.23 -4.15 -10.70
CA ILE A 185 -18.99 -2.72 -11.01
C ILE A 185 -17.62 -2.51 -11.64
N PHE A 186 -16.60 -3.19 -11.11
CA PHE A 186 -15.24 -3.16 -11.57
C PHE A 186 -14.72 -4.59 -11.79
N PRO A 187 -15.05 -5.22 -12.90
CA PRO A 187 -14.58 -6.57 -13.18
C PRO A 187 -13.05 -6.58 -13.28
N ILE A 188 -12.43 -7.56 -12.63
CA ILE A 188 -10.97 -7.73 -12.59
C ILE A 188 -10.43 -8.09 -13.98
N GLN A 189 -11.23 -8.79 -14.76
CA GLN A 189 -10.91 -9.08 -16.15
C GLN A 189 -11.80 -8.24 -17.06
N ALA A 190 -11.18 -7.38 -17.85
CA ALA A 190 -11.89 -6.73 -18.93
C ALA A 190 -12.37 -7.79 -19.94
N GLU A 191 -13.55 -7.56 -20.53
CA GLU A 191 -13.98 -8.37 -21.66
C GLU A 191 -12.86 -8.42 -22.71
N SER A 192 -12.48 -9.63 -23.13
CA SER A 192 -11.43 -9.78 -24.13
C SER A 192 -11.88 -9.09 -25.42
N SER A 193 -11.28 -7.95 -25.71
CA SER A 193 -11.47 -7.30 -27.00
C SER A 193 -10.73 -8.14 -28.04
N THR A 194 -11.46 -8.62 -29.05
CA THR A 194 -10.86 -9.25 -30.23
C THR A 194 -10.14 -8.24 -31.12
N ARG A 195 -10.12 -6.98 -30.73
CA ARG A 195 -9.47 -5.89 -31.47
C ARG A 195 -7.96 -6.02 -31.30
N GLU A 196 -7.28 -6.29 -32.40
CA GLU A 196 -5.83 -6.23 -32.48
C GLU A 196 -5.37 -4.81 -32.08
N ILE A 197 -4.55 -4.70 -31.04
CA ILE A 197 -3.97 -3.41 -30.65
C ILE A 197 -2.87 -3.11 -31.66
N PRO A 198 -3.04 -2.09 -32.55
CA PRO A 198 -2.00 -1.79 -33.50
C PRO A 198 -0.73 -1.38 -32.74
N GLY A 199 0.39 -1.97 -33.12
CA GLY A 199 1.69 -1.56 -32.64
C GLY A 199 1.90 -0.07 -32.96
N ILE A 200 2.03 0.76 -31.93
CA ILE A 200 2.38 2.18 -32.12
C ILE A 200 3.89 2.22 -32.35
N PRO A 201 4.37 2.58 -33.56
CA PRO A 201 5.80 2.66 -33.79
C PRO A 201 6.41 3.73 -32.89
N TYR A 202 7.55 3.43 -32.31
CA TYR A 202 8.30 4.41 -31.51
C TYR A 202 8.63 5.60 -32.41
N PHE A 203 8.06 6.77 -32.10
CA PHE A 203 8.39 7.97 -32.84
C PHE A 203 9.74 8.49 -32.39
N THR A 204 10.75 8.27 -33.20
CA THR A 204 12.07 8.87 -33.03
C THR A 204 12.24 9.96 -34.10
N PRO A 205 12.03 11.22 -33.76
CA PRO A 205 12.21 12.28 -34.72
C PRO A 205 13.67 12.34 -35.17
N ALA A 206 13.92 12.27 -36.46
CA ALA A 206 15.28 12.43 -37.03
C ALA A 206 15.87 13.82 -36.74
N THR A 207 14.99 14.81 -36.58
CA THR A 207 15.35 16.18 -36.23
C THR A 207 14.33 16.76 -35.25
N ARG A 208 14.81 17.53 -34.27
CA ARG A 208 13.96 18.27 -33.35
C ARG A 208 13.30 19.43 -34.11
N SER A 209 11.98 19.42 -34.23
CA SER A 209 11.26 20.57 -34.76
C SER A 209 11.36 21.74 -33.78
N PHE A 210 11.85 22.85 -34.21
CA PHE A 210 11.76 24.09 -33.46
C PHE A 210 10.45 24.80 -33.77
N ALA A 211 9.93 25.58 -32.82
CA ALA A 211 8.78 26.41 -33.07
C ALA A 211 9.07 27.36 -34.28
N ARG A 212 8.10 27.49 -35.16
CA ARG A 212 8.21 28.40 -36.35
C ARG A 212 8.38 29.86 -35.94
N VAL A 213 7.81 30.23 -34.79
CA VAL A 213 7.95 31.55 -34.20
C VAL A 213 8.69 31.37 -32.88
N GLN A 214 9.86 31.99 -32.75
CA GLN A 214 10.61 32.04 -31.51
C GLN A 214 10.31 33.38 -30.82
N ALA A 215 9.64 33.34 -29.70
CA ALA A 215 9.42 34.50 -28.83
C ALA A 215 10.37 34.44 -27.65
N ALA A 216 10.97 35.57 -27.30
CA ALA A 216 11.84 35.66 -26.11
C ALA A 216 11.06 35.34 -24.82
N ARG A 217 9.78 35.70 -24.79
CA ARG A 217 8.82 35.39 -23.74
C ARG A 217 7.54 34.85 -24.39
N PRO A 218 7.37 33.52 -24.46
CA PRO A 218 6.16 32.95 -25.02
C PRO A 218 4.97 33.24 -24.09
N LYS A 219 3.81 33.50 -24.69
CA LYS A 219 2.56 33.66 -23.94
C LYS A 219 1.94 32.30 -23.70
N VAL A 220 1.53 32.06 -22.46
CA VAL A 220 0.81 30.86 -22.04
C VAL A 220 -0.57 31.24 -21.57
N PHE A 221 -1.57 30.71 -22.21
CA PHE A 221 -2.97 30.88 -21.84
C PHE A 221 -3.43 29.72 -20.97
N ILE A 222 -3.97 30.02 -19.77
CA ILE A 222 -4.45 29.04 -18.81
C ILE A 222 -5.96 29.23 -18.64
N PRO A 223 -6.79 28.44 -19.34
CA PRO A 223 -8.22 28.53 -19.19
C PRO A 223 -8.65 27.94 -17.84
N VAL A 224 -9.52 28.64 -17.12
CA VAL A 224 -10.04 28.22 -15.81
C VAL A 224 -11.55 28.11 -15.90
N VAL A 225 -12.07 26.98 -15.46
CA VAL A 225 -13.52 26.75 -15.32
C VAL A 225 -13.84 26.39 -13.87
N PRO A 226 -15.09 26.55 -13.42
CA PRO A 226 -15.46 26.14 -12.07
C PRO A 226 -15.07 24.70 -11.76
N GLY A 227 -14.30 24.50 -10.69
CA GLY A 227 -13.77 23.19 -10.29
C GLY A 227 -12.33 22.91 -10.71
N ASN A 228 -11.67 23.78 -11.49
CA ASN A 228 -10.24 23.68 -11.75
C ASN A 228 -9.44 23.94 -10.46
N ASN A 229 -8.23 23.39 -10.44
CA ASN A 229 -7.25 23.61 -9.38
C ASN A 229 -5.86 23.84 -10.00
N CYS A 230 -4.97 24.43 -9.21
CA CYS A 230 -3.55 24.63 -9.56
C CYS A 230 -3.29 25.61 -10.73
N GLU A 231 -4.26 26.44 -11.12
CA GLU A 231 -4.09 27.45 -12.18
C GLU A 231 -2.98 28.45 -11.83
N VAL A 232 -2.96 28.92 -10.58
CA VAL A 232 -1.95 29.87 -10.07
C VAL A 232 -0.57 29.22 -10.02
N ASP A 233 -0.49 27.96 -9.55
CA ASP A 233 0.79 27.23 -9.47
C ASP A 233 1.33 26.92 -10.86
N SER A 234 0.45 26.60 -11.81
CA SER A 234 0.79 26.44 -13.23
C SER A 234 1.34 27.74 -13.82
N ALA A 235 0.67 28.86 -13.61
CA ALA A 235 1.13 30.17 -14.05
C ALA A 235 2.55 30.47 -13.52
N ARG A 236 2.76 30.33 -12.21
CA ARG A 236 4.06 30.53 -11.57
C ARG A 236 5.17 29.61 -12.13
N ALA A 237 4.81 28.37 -12.48
CA ALA A 237 5.77 27.44 -13.09
C ALA A 237 6.22 27.90 -14.47
N PHE A 238 5.28 28.35 -15.32
CA PHE A 238 5.58 28.90 -16.63
C PHE A 238 6.35 30.23 -16.55
N GLU A 239 6.00 31.12 -15.62
CA GLU A 239 6.70 32.38 -15.39
C GLU A 239 8.16 32.14 -14.98
N ARG A 240 8.41 31.18 -14.08
CA ARG A 240 9.78 30.78 -13.72
C ARG A 240 10.56 30.22 -14.91
N ALA A 241 9.89 29.61 -15.86
CA ALA A 241 10.47 29.14 -17.10
C ALA A 241 10.66 30.26 -18.16
N GLY A 242 10.27 31.50 -17.84
CA GLY A 242 10.45 32.67 -18.73
C GLY A 242 9.28 32.99 -19.62
N ALA A 243 8.10 32.44 -19.38
CA ALA A 243 6.88 32.78 -20.13
C ALA A 243 6.12 33.96 -19.50
N ASP A 244 5.22 34.55 -20.29
CA ASP A 244 4.15 35.42 -19.79
C ASP A 244 2.86 34.60 -19.72
N THR A 245 2.19 34.59 -18.54
CA THR A 245 0.98 33.80 -18.34
C THR A 245 -0.26 34.67 -18.27
N ASP A 246 -1.34 34.14 -18.78
CA ASP A 246 -2.66 34.76 -18.74
C ASP A 246 -3.67 33.73 -18.25
N ILE A 247 -4.23 33.98 -17.05
CA ILE A 247 -5.26 33.13 -16.43
C ILE A 247 -6.62 33.72 -16.81
N PHE A 248 -7.46 32.95 -17.47
CA PHE A 248 -8.72 33.42 -18.03
C PHE A 248 -9.90 32.53 -17.66
#